data_5d3c93ad28a7b3ddfef8e0857a1fb62d
#
_entry.id   5d3c93ad28a7b3ddfef8e0857a1fb62d
#
_cell.length_a   1.000
_cell.length_b   1.000
_cell.length_c   1.000
_cell.angle_alpha   90.00
_cell.angle_beta   90.00
_cell.angle_gamma   90.00
#
_symmetry.space_group_name_H-M   'P 1'
#
loop_
_entity.id
_entity.type
_entity.pdbx_description
1 polymer ?
#
loop_
_entity_poly.entity_id
_entity_poly.type
_entity_poly.pdbx_seq_one_letter_code
_entity_poly.pdbx_strand_id
1 'polypeptide(L)'
;ARLINLSGRLLGAHIAHSGLIVFWAGAMMLFEVNHFTFDKPMWEQGLICMPHVAMFGYGIGPGGEVTDIMPFFQAGVVHLIASAVLGFGGIYHSLAGPEKLEEDFPFFSTDWRDKNQMTNILGYHLIVLGVGALAWSVNWCFIGGAYDTWAPGGGEVRLVNPTLDPRVILGYLFRSPWGGAGSIIGVNSIEDIVGGHVYVG
;
A
#
# COMPACT_ATOMS: atom_id res chain seq x y z
N ALA A 1 -24.20 0.44 -10.99
CA ALA A 1 -24.93 0.75 -12.23
C ALA A 1 -25.32 2.23 -12.36
N ARG A 2 -25.47 2.95 -11.26
CA ARG A 2 -25.88 4.36 -11.27
C ARG A 2 -24.86 5.32 -11.87
N LEU A 3 -23.56 4.96 -11.83
CA LEU A 3 -22.46 5.82 -12.23
C LEU A 3 -21.74 5.35 -13.51
N ILE A 4 -22.24 4.32 -14.19
CA ILE A 4 -21.59 3.76 -15.37
C ILE A 4 -21.31 4.83 -16.44
N ASN A 5 -22.28 5.69 -16.71
CA ASN A 5 -22.17 6.74 -17.71
C ASN A 5 -21.91 8.13 -17.14
N LEU A 6 -21.48 8.22 -15.88
CA LEU A 6 -21.20 9.46 -15.18
C LEU A 6 -19.73 9.47 -14.72
N SER A 7 -18.82 9.66 -15.67
CA SER A 7 -17.37 9.56 -15.46
C SER A 7 -16.87 10.53 -14.38
N GLY A 8 -17.40 11.74 -14.31
CA GLY A 8 -17.03 12.72 -13.29
C GLY A 8 -17.50 12.32 -11.89
N ARG A 9 -18.72 11.82 -11.77
CA ARG A 9 -19.23 11.33 -10.47
C ARG A 9 -18.56 10.05 -10.03
N LEU A 10 -18.25 9.17 -10.97
CA LEU A 10 -17.49 7.95 -10.68
C LEU A 10 -16.09 8.29 -10.16
N LEU A 11 -15.43 9.27 -10.77
CA LEU A 11 -14.16 9.81 -10.27
C LEU A 11 -14.30 10.29 -8.82
N GLY A 12 -15.35 11.05 -8.53
CA GLY A 12 -15.61 11.52 -7.17
C GLY A 12 -15.77 10.40 -6.16
N ALA A 13 -16.51 9.35 -6.51
CA ALA A 13 -16.66 8.18 -5.66
C ALA A 13 -15.33 7.48 -5.40
N HIS A 14 -14.48 7.32 -6.41
CA HIS A 14 -13.16 6.72 -6.26
C HIS A 14 -12.23 7.56 -5.39
N ILE A 15 -12.21 8.88 -5.58
CA ILE A 15 -11.39 9.78 -4.75
C ILE A 15 -11.87 9.75 -3.30
N ALA A 16 -13.17 9.77 -3.07
CA ALA A 16 -13.73 9.70 -1.71
C ALA A 16 -13.36 8.38 -1.03
N HIS A 17 -13.44 7.26 -1.75
CA HIS A 17 -13.04 5.96 -1.22
C HIS A 17 -11.54 5.90 -0.93
N SER A 18 -10.71 6.48 -1.79
CA SER A 18 -9.27 6.63 -1.53
C SER A 18 -9.03 7.43 -0.25
N GLY A 19 -9.82 8.49 -0.03
CA GLY A 19 -9.80 9.25 1.21
C GLY A 19 -10.11 8.40 2.44
N LEU A 20 -11.09 7.51 2.36
CA LEU A 20 -11.41 6.58 3.45
C LEU A 20 -10.26 5.62 3.74
N ILE A 21 -9.61 5.10 2.72
CA ILE A 21 -8.44 4.21 2.86
C ILE A 21 -7.29 4.95 3.57
N VAL A 22 -6.98 6.15 3.11
CA VAL A 22 -5.92 6.97 3.69
C VAL A 22 -6.26 7.42 5.11
N PHE A 23 -7.54 7.70 5.38
CA PHE A 23 -8.02 7.99 6.74
C PHE A 23 -7.76 6.82 7.68
N TRP A 24 -8.10 5.60 7.26
CA TRP A 24 -7.83 4.42 8.08
C TRP A 24 -6.35 4.29 8.40
N ALA A 25 -5.48 4.47 7.41
CA ALA A 25 -4.04 4.39 7.62
C ALA A 25 -3.56 5.41 8.66
N GLY A 26 -4.03 6.64 8.58
CA GLY A 26 -3.67 7.69 9.55
C GLY A 26 -4.23 7.44 10.94
N ALA A 27 -5.51 7.11 11.04
CA ALA A 27 -6.16 6.84 12.32
C ALA A 27 -5.59 5.60 13.01
N MET A 28 -5.33 4.54 12.26
CA MET A 28 -4.75 3.31 12.80
C MET A 28 -3.31 3.53 13.26
N MET A 29 -2.51 4.28 12.50
CA MET A 29 -1.15 4.64 12.92
C MET A 29 -1.18 5.41 14.24
N LEU A 30 -2.04 6.42 14.36
CA LEU A 30 -2.14 7.22 15.60
C LEU A 30 -2.67 6.38 16.77
N PHE A 31 -3.58 5.44 16.51
CA PHE A 31 -4.02 4.48 17.51
C PHE A 31 -2.85 3.65 18.03
N GLU A 32 -2.03 3.11 17.12
CA GLU A 32 -0.86 2.31 17.49
C GLU A 32 0.16 3.13 18.27
N VAL A 33 0.46 4.35 17.83
CA VAL A 33 1.37 5.27 18.51
C VAL A 33 0.90 5.54 19.95
N ASN A 34 -0.40 5.73 20.15
CA ASN A 34 -0.96 6.00 21.46
C ASN A 34 -0.96 4.78 22.38
N HIS A 35 -0.98 3.57 21.82
CA HIS A 35 -0.98 2.33 22.58
C HIS A 35 0.40 1.67 22.68
N PHE A 36 1.40 2.26 22.02
CA PHE A 36 2.77 1.73 22.02
C PHE A 36 3.44 1.94 23.38
N THR A 37 4.14 0.91 23.86
CA THR A 37 4.98 0.98 25.06
C THR A 37 6.42 0.65 24.71
N PHE A 38 7.38 1.39 25.27
CA PHE A 38 8.80 1.21 24.98
C PHE A 38 9.45 0.00 25.67
N ASP A 39 8.74 -0.63 26.60
CA ASP A 39 9.25 -1.79 27.35
C ASP A 39 9.18 -3.09 26.56
N LYS A 40 8.51 -3.10 25.41
CA LYS A 40 8.38 -4.26 24.55
C LYS A 40 8.70 -3.90 23.09
N PRO A 41 9.21 -4.84 22.29
CA PRO A 41 9.40 -4.61 20.86
C PRO A 41 8.07 -4.55 20.11
N MET A 42 8.08 -3.92 18.94
CA MET A 42 6.87 -3.76 18.12
C MET A 42 6.18 -5.10 17.82
N TRP A 43 6.96 -6.14 17.53
CA TRP A 43 6.41 -7.44 17.14
C TRP A 43 5.66 -8.15 18.27
N GLU A 44 5.88 -7.78 19.53
CA GLU A 44 5.14 -8.32 20.69
C GLU A 44 3.84 -7.56 20.97
N GLN A 45 3.61 -6.42 20.34
CA GLN A 45 2.48 -5.56 20.65
C GLN A 45 1.36 -5.62 19.60
N GLY A 46 1.47 -6.51 18.59
CA GLY A 46 0.46 -6.67 17.56
C GLY A 46 0.35 -5.47 16.61
N LEU A 47 1.40 -4.67 16.49
CA LEU A 47 1.41 -3.49 15.64
C LEU A 47 1.51 -3.86 14.16
N ILE A 48 0.73 -3.22 13.32
CA ILE A 48 0.72 -3.44 11.87
C ILE A 48 1.18 -2.23 11.07
N CYS A 49 0.85 -1.02 11.49
CA CYS A 49 1.21 0.21 10.79
C CYS A 49 2.63 0.67 11.13
N MET A 50 3.02 0.65 12.38
CA MET A 50 4.36 1.10 12.81
C MET A 50 5.48 0.32 12.10
N PRO A 51 5.42 -0.99 11.93
CA PRO A 51 6.47 -1.71 11.19
C PRO A 51 6.67 -1.24 9.75
N HIS A 52 5.64 -0.71 9.09
CA HIS A 52 5.76 -0.17 7.73
C HIS A 52 6.63 1.09 7.67
N VAL A 53 6.56 1.94 8.67
CA VAL A 53 7.44 3.12 8.77
C VAL A 53 8.85 2.70 9.17
N ALA A 54 8.96 1.78 10.12
CA ALA A 54 10.23 1.19 10.55
C ALA A 54 10.97 0.51 9.38
N MET A 55 10.25 -0.07 8.44
CA MET A 55 10.79 -0.69 7.23
C MET A 55 11.73 0.24 6.47
N PHE A 56 11.45 1.54 6.46
CA PHE A 56 12.26 2.56 5.78
C PHE A 56 13.35 3.15 6.70
N GLY A 57 13.53 2.62 7.90
CA GLY A 57 14.56 3.04 8.83
C GLY A 57 14.17 4.19 9.77
N TYR A 58 12.95 4.70 9.66
CA TYR A 58 12.52 5.82 10.50
C TYR A 58 12.12 5.37 11.90
N GLY A 59 12.58 6.11 12.90
CA GLY A 59 12.16 5.92 14.30
C GLY A 59 12.73 4.70 15.00
N ILE A 60 13.67 3.99 14.38
CA ILE A 60 14.29 2.79 14.94
C ILE A 60 15.80 2.95 15.07
N GLY A 61 16.38 2.17 15.98
CA GLY A 61 17.81 2.06 16.20
C GLY A 61 18.32 0.66 15.90
N PRO A 62 19.55 0.32 16.36
CA PRO A 62 20.13 -1.00 16.18
C PRO A 62 19.21 -2.11 16.68
N GLY A 63 19.05 -3.17 15.89
CA GLY A 63 18.17 -4.29 16.24
C GLY A 63 16.68 -4.05 16.02
N GLY A 64 16.30 -2.92 15.44
CA GLY A 64 14.88 -2.59 15.18
C GLY A 64 14.13 -2.06 16.39
N GLU A 65 14.82 -1.65 17.43
CA GLU A 65 14.22 -1.02 18.59
C GLU A 65 13.69 0.36 18.24
N VAL A 66 12.48 0.69 18.69
CA VAL A 66 11.90 2.02 18.51
C VAL A 66 12.62 3.02 19.42
N THR A 67 13.26 4.00 18.82
CA THR A 67 14.00 5.04 19.54
C THR A 67 13.31 6.40 19.53
N ASP A 68 12.45 6.64 18.53
CA ASP A 68 11.74 7.91 18.38
C ASP A 68 10.34 7.65 17.81
N ILE A 69 9.33 8.05 18.55
CA ILE A 69 7.94 7.86 18.15
C ILE A 69 7.48 8.89 17.10
N MET A 70 8.21 10.00 16.94
CA MET A 70 7.78 11.11 16.08
C MET A 70 7.60 10.74 14.60
N PRO A 71 8.48 9.96 13.96
CA PRO A 71 8.24 9.56 12.56
C PRO A 71 6.93 8.82 12.35
N PHE A 72 6.55 7.99 13.30
CA PHE A 72 5.29 7.24 13.26
C PHE A 72 4.08 8.18 13.42
N PHE A 73 4.17 9.10 14.36
CA PHE A 73 3.15 10.11 14.56
C PHE A 73 3.00 11.01 13.33
N GLN A 74 4.10 11.46 12.75
CA GLN A 74 4.09 12.29 11.54
C GLN A 74 3.46 11.55 10.35
N ALA A 75 3.77 10.29 10.17
CA ALA A 75 3.14 9.47 9.12
C ALA A 75 1.63 9.38 9.32
N GLY A 76 1.18 9.17 10.54
CA GLY A 76 -0.25 9.16 10.87
C GLY A 76 -0.94 10.48 10.56
N VAL A 77 -0.35 11.58 11.00
CA VAL A 77 -0.93 12.94 10.79
C VAL A 77 -0.98 13.31 9.32
N VAL A 78 0.08 13.04 8.55
CA VAL A 78 0.09 13.37 7.11
C VAL A 78 -0.96 12.57 6.35
N HIS A 79 -1.21 11.33 6.75
CA HIS A 79 -2.29 10.53 6.15
C HIS A 79 -3.67 11.07 6.50
N LEU A 80 -3.90 11.55 7.72
CA LEU A 80 -5.16 12.21 8.08
C LEU A 80 -5.38 13.49 7.28
N ILE A 81 -4.35 14.31 7.11
CA ILE A 81 -4.43 15.53 6.29
C ILE A 81 -4.73 15.18 4.83
N ALA A 82 -4.00 14.23 4.27
CA ALA A 82 -4.23 13.76 2.90
C ALA A 82 -5.65 13.20 2.72
N SER A 83 -6.16 12.48 3.72
CA SER A 83 -7.52 11.95 3.68
C SER A 83 -8.58 13.05 3.63
N ALA A 84 -8.37 14.14 4.35
CA ALA A 84 -9.27 15.29 4.30
C ALA A 84 -9.29 15.93 2.90
N VAL A 85 -8.12 16.12 2.30
CA VAL A 85 -8.00 16.67 0.93
C VAL A 85 -8.70 15.76 -0.07
N LEU A 86 -8.47 14.46 0.02
CA LEU A 86 -9.12 13.48 -0.86
C LEU A 86 -10.64 13.43 -0.62
N GLY A 87 -11.08 13.51 0.64
CA GLY A 87 -12.49 13.54 0.98
C GLY A 87 -13.20 14.73 0.37
N PHE A 88 -12.64 15.93 0.50
CA PHE A 88 -13.19 17.14 -0.12
C PHE A 88 -13.17 17.06 -1.65
N GLY A 89 -12.08 16.57 -2.24
CA GLY A 89 -11.99 16.36 -3.68
C GLY A 89 -13.03 15.36 -4.18
N GLY A 90 -13.25 14.29 -3.45
CA GLY A 90 -14.27 13.30 -3.77
C GLY A 90 -15.69 13.87 -3.70
N ILE A 91 -15.98 14.66 -2.67
CA ILE A 91 -17.28 15.35 -2.54
C ILE A 91 -17.46 16.34 -3.68
N TYR A 92 -16.44 17.15 -4.00
CA TYR A 92 -16.49 18.09 -5.10
C TYR A 92 -16.83 17.40 -6.43
N HIS A 93 -16.07 16.36 -6.79
CA HIS A 93 -16.29 15.65 -8.05
C HIS A 93 -17.63 14.91 -8.10
N SER A 94 -18.14 14.49 -6.95
CA SER A 94 -19.42 13.78 -6.87
C SER A 94 -20.62 14.72 -6.95
N LEU A 95 -20.52 15.95 -6.43
CA LEU A 95 -21.67 16.83 -6.26
C LEU A 95 -21.59 18.12 -7.10
N ALA A 96 -20.42 18.74 -7.21
CA ALA A 96 -20.25 20.06 -7.81
C ALA A 96 -19.46 20.05 -9.13
N GLY A 97 -18.68 19.02 -9.39
CA GLY A 97 -17.92 18.90 -10.62
C GLY A 97 -18.79 18.45 -11.81
N PRO A 98 -18.21 18.41 -13.02
CA PRO A 98 -18.93 17.93 -14.20
C PRO A 98 -19.31 16.46 -14.01
N GLU A 99 -20.55 16.13 -14.39
CA GLU A 99 -21.04 14.74 -14.29
C GLU A 99 -20.31 13.81 -15.26
N LYS A 100 -19.95 14.33 -16.44
CA LYS A 100 -19.26 13.62 -17.51
C LYS A 100 -18.00 14.37 -17.90
N LEU A 101 -16.91 13.67 -18.14
CA LEU A 101 -15.60 14.23 -18.47
C LEU A 101 -15.28 14.18 -19.96
N GLU A 102 -16.05 13.45 -20.76
CA GLU A 102 -15.74 13.14 -22.17
C GLU A 102 -15.62 14.38 -23.06
N GLU A 103 -16.43 15.41 -22.81
CA GLU A 103 -16.45 16.61 -23.65
C GLU A 103 -15.29 17.57 -23.32
N ASP A 104 -15.13 17.88 -22.02
CA ASP A 104 -14.19 18.91 -21.57
C ASP A 104 -12.81 18.35 -21.21
N PHE A 105 -12.76 17.09 -20.79
CA PHE A 105 -11.55 16.42 -20.33
C PHE A 105 -11.42 15.01 -20.94
N PRO A 106 -11.23 14.91 -22.27
CA PRO A 106 -11.26 13.61 -22.95
C PRO A 106 -10.18 12.64 -22.49
N PHE A 107 -9.03 13.15 -22.03
CA PHE A 107 -7.98 12.30 -21.46
C PHE A 107 -8.46 11.51 -20.23
N PHE A 108 -9.35 12.09 -19.42
CA PHE A 108 -9.88 11.47 -18.22
C PHE A 108 -11.23 10.77 -18.43
N SER A 109 -11.65 10.61 -19.68
CA SER A 109 -12.90 9.93 -19.99
C SER A 109 -12.85 8.46 -19.63
N THR A 110 -13.99 7.90 -19.24
CA THR A 110 -14.15 6.48 -18.93
C THR A 110 -15.31 5.87 -19.70
N ASP A 111 -15.33 6.07 -21.04
CA ASP A 111 -16.28 5.36 -21.89
C ASP A 111 -15.90 3.89 -21.95
N TRP A 112 -16.68 3.04 -21.31
CA TRP A 112 -16.43 1.60 -21.21
C TRP A 112 -16.43 0.88 -22.57
N ARG A 113 -16.95 1.51 -23.61
CA ARG A 113 -16.96 0.97 -24.98
C ARG A 113 -15.68 1.28 -25.72
N ASP A 114 -14.93 2.28 -25.29
CA ASP A 114 -13.66 2.68 -25.90
C ASP A 114 -12.54 1.75 -25.39
N LYS A 115 -12.23 0.76 -26.20
CA LYS A 115 -11.20 -0.25 -25.88
C LYS A 115 -9.81 0.37 -25.73
N ASN A 116 -9.48 1.37 -26.55
CA ASN A 116 -8.19 2.03 -26.48
C ASN A 116 -8.03 2.80 -25.18
N GLN A 117 -9.06 3.56 -24.79
CA GLN A 117 -9.02 4.32 -23.55
C GLN A 117 -8.94 3.38 -22.32
N MET A 118 -9.73 2.32 -22.29
CA MET A 118 -9.68 1.36 -21.19
C MET A 118 -8.31 0.67 -21.09
N THR A 119 -7.74 0.29 -22.22
CA THR A 119 -6.40 -0.31 -22.26
C THR A 119 -5.33 0.69 -21.82
N ASN A 120 -5.43 1.93 -22.23
CA ASN A 120 -4.47 2.97 -21.83
C ASN A 120 -4.50 3.23 -20.33
N ILE A 121 -5.70 3.35 -19.74
CA ILE A 121 -5.85 3.55 -18.28
C ILE A 121 -5.21 2.39 -17.53
N LEU A 122 -5.48 1.17 -17.93
CA LEU A 122 -4.85 -0.02 -17.34
C LEU A 122 -3.32 0.05 -17.51
N GLY A 123 -2.84 0.40 -18.69
CA GLY A 123 -1.43 0.38 -19.02
C GLY A 123 -0.60 1.34 -18.17
N TYR A 124 -0.99 2.62 -18.07
CA TYR A 124 -0.18 3.54 -17.27
C TYR A 124 -0.32 3.32 -15.77
N HIS A 125 -1.44 2.78 -15.28
CA HIS A 125 -1.53 2.37 -13.89
C HIS A 125 -0.62 1.17 -13.59
N LEU A 126 -0.54 0.19 -14.50
CA LEU A 126 0.37 -0.95 -14.36
C LEU A 126 1.84 -0.50 -14.34
N ILE A 127 2.22 0.46 -15.20
CA ILE A 127 3.59 0.98 -15.23
C ILE A 127 3.94 1.64 -13.88
N VAL A 128 3.07 2.51 -13.37
CA VAL A 128 3.31 3.20 -12.10
C VAL A 128 3.42 2.21 -10.94
N LEU A 129 2.50 1.24 -10.88
CA LEU A 129 2.52 0.22 -9.82
C LEU A 129 3.74 -0.70 -9.94
N GLY A 130 4.13 -1.07 -11.16
CA GLY A 130 5.31 -1.91 -11.38
C GLY A 130 6.60 -1.22 -10.95
N VAL A 131 6.78 0.04 -11.31
CA VAL A 131 7.95 0.83 -10.86
C VAL A 131 7.96 0.94 -9.34
N GLY A 132 6.82 1.18 -8.71
CA GLY A 132 6.70 1.24 -7.26
C GLY A 132 7.07 -0.07 -6.58
N ALA A 133 6.60 -1.20 -7.11
CA ALA A 133 6.90 -2.53 -6.58
C ALA A 133 8.41 -2.84 -6.66
N LEU A 134 9.05 -2.52 -7.77
CA LEU A 134 10.49 -2.72 -7.94
C LEU A 134 11.31 -1.81 -7.03
N ALA A 135 10.92 -0.54 -6.87
CA ALA A 135 11.60 0.39 -5.98
C ALA A 135 11.52 -0.08 -4.51
N TRP A 136 10.36 -0.56 -4.09
CA TRP A 136 10.19 -1.14 -2.76
C TRP A 136 11.07 -2.39 -2.56
N SER A 137 11.14 -3.26 -3.57
CA SER A 137 12.00 -4.46 -3.52
C SER A 137 13.48 -4.10 -3.42
N VAL A 138 13.93 -3.06 -4.13
CA VAL A 138 15.31 -2.55 -4.06
C VAL A 138 15.67 -2.10 -2.65
N ASN A 139 14.75 -1.46 -1.94
CA ASN A 139 14.95 -1.05 -0.56
C ASN A 139 15.31 -2.23 0.34
N TRP A 140 14.64 -3.37 0.16
CA TRP A 140 14.92 -4.59 0.92
C TRP A 140 16.26 -5.24 0.57
N CYS A 141 16.64 -5.20 -0.70
CA CYS A 141 17.76 -6.00 -1.20
C CYS A 141 19.10 -5.26 -1.17
N PHE A 142 19.09 -3.92 -1.33
CA PHE A 142 20.33 -3.19 -1.62
C PHE A 142 20.57 -1.94 -0.77
N ILE A 143 19.56 -1.40 -0.11
CA ILE A 143 19.69 -0.13 0.61
C ILE A 143 19.65 -0.39 2.12
N GLY A 144 20.74 -0.92 2.67
CA GLY A 144 20.94 -1.08 4.11
C GLY A 144 20.01 -2.06 4.82
N GLY A 145 19.11 -2.70 4.10
CA GLY A 145 18.10 -3.57 4.67
C GLY A 145 16.84 -2.82 5.12
N ALA A 146 15.92 -3.57 5.71
CA ALA A 146 14.66 -3.05 6.21
C ALA A 146 14.22 -3.82 7.45
N TYR A 147 13.33 -3.22 8.23
CA TYR A 147 12.76 -3.88 9.41
C TYR A 147 11.83 -5.01 8.97
N ASP A 148 12.14 -6.23 9.41
CA ASP A 148 11.36 -7.44 9.14
C ASP A 148 10.67 -7.93 10.41
N THR A 149 9.35 -7.75 10.49
CA THR A 149 8.56 -8.17 11.64
C THR A 149 8.41 -9.70 11.74
N TRP A 150 8.64 -10.42 10.62
CA TRP A 150 8.59 -11.89 10.58
C TRP A 150 9.95 -12.55 10.72
N ALA A 151 10.99 -11.80 11.04
CA ALA A 151 12.31 -12.38 11.20
C ALA A 151 12.32 -13.48 12.27
N PRO A 152 13.07 -14.58 12.06
CA PRO A 152 13.20 -15.61 13.08
C PRO A 152 13.78 -15.05 14.38
N GLY A 153 13.07 -15.31 15.50
CA GLY A 153 13.47 -14.78 16.80
C GLY A 153 12.93 -13.38 17.11
N GLY A 154 12.11 -12.80 16.26
CA GLY A 154 11.50 -11.50 16.43
C GLY A 154 11.91 -10.49 15.36
N GLY A 155 11.32 -9.28 15.40
CA GLY A 155 11.60 -8.23 14.41
C GLY A 155 13.04 -7.74 14.44
N GLU A 156 13.65 -7.62 13.27
CA GLU A 156 15.03 -7.12 13.14
C GLU A 156 15.22 -6.42 11.80
N VAL A 157 16.24 -5.56 11.72
CA VAL A 157 16.67 -4.95 10.45
C VAL A 157 17.63 -5.90 9.74
N ARG A 158 17.28 -6.25 8.49
CA ARG A 158 18.12 -7.15 7.71
C ARG A 158 17.98 -6.92 6.21
N LEU A 159 19.00 -7.29 5.46
CA LEU A 159 18.91 -7.42 4.02
C LEU A 159 18.14 -8.69 3.68
N VAL A 160 17.33 -8.62 2.64
CA VAL A 160 16.53 -9.73 2.19
C VAL A 160 17.06 -10.23 0.85
N ASN A 161 17.29 -11.54 0.77
CA ASN A 161 17.56 -12.21 -0.50
C ASN A 161 16.22 -12.76 -1.03
N PRO A 162 15.61 -12.12 -2.07
CA PRO A 162 14.26 -12.48 -2.47
C PRO A 162 14.20 -13.89 -3.07
N THR A 163 13.12 -14.59 -2.79
CA THR A 163 12.81 -15.88 -3.41
C THR A 163 12.45 -15.66 -4.87
N LEU A 164 13.26 -16.15 -5.79
CA LEU A 164 13.02 -16.01 -7.24
C LEU A 164 12.69 -17.33 -7.94
N ASP A 165 12.54 -18.43 -7.20
CA ASP A 165 12.14 -19.72 -7.75
C ASP A 165 10.68 -19.65 -8.24
N PRO A 166 10.42 -19.82 -9.55
CA PRO A 166 9.06 -19.75 -10.09
C PRO A 166 8.09 -20.75 -9.44
N ARG A 167 8.59 -21.90 -8.98
CA ARG A 167 7.77 -22.91 -8.34
C ARG A 167 7.19 -22.41 -7.02
N VAL A 168 7.94 -21.61 -6.29
CA VAL A 168 7.49 -21.01 -5.03
C VAL A 168 6.53 -19.87 -5.31
N ILE A 169 6.92 -18.92 -6.14
CA ILE A 169 6.13 -17.71 -6.40
C ILE A 169 4.81 -18.04 -7.11
N LEU A 170 4.86 -18.82 -8.18
CA LEU A 170 3.67 -19.25 -8.89
C LEU A 170 2.83 -20.22 -8.07
N GLY A 171 3.46 -20.93 -7.14
CA GLY A 171 2.74 -21.81 -6.21
C GLY A 171 1.74 -21.06 -5.35
N TYR A 172 2.10 -19.88 -4.85
CA TYR A 172 1.16 -19.02 -4.12
C TYR A 172 -0.03 -18.60 -5.00
N LEU A 173 0.24 -18.22 -6.25
CA LEU A 173 -0.80 -17.79 -7.19
C LEU A 173 -1.77 -18.92 -7.51
N PHE A 174 -1.26 -20.10 -7.83
CA PHE A 174 -2.10 -21.26 -8.23
C PHE A 174 -2.93 -21.82 -7.08
N ARG A 175 -2.53 -21.57 -5.83
CA ARG A 175 -3.33 -21.95 -4.67
C ARG A 175 -4.34 -20.88 -4.26
N SER A 176 -4.28 -19.71 -4.86
CA SER A 176 -5.22 -18.62 -4.58
C SER A 176 -6.52 -18.79 -5.38
N PRO A 177 -7.68 -18.38 -4.82
CA PRO A 177 -7.89 -17.85 -3.47
C PRO A 177 -8.19 -18.94 -2.42
N TRP A 178 -8.15 -20.20 -2.77
CA TRP A 178 -8.64 -21.34 -1.97
C TRP A 178 -7.61 -21.90 -1.00
N GLY A 179 -6.35 -21.55 -1.19
CA GLY A 179 -5.23 -22.26 -0.62
C GLY A 179 -4.94 -22.01 0.86
N GLY A 180 -5.65 -21.15 1.55
CA GLY A 180 -5.38 -20.85 2.96
C GLY A 180 -3.91 -20.49 3.18
N ALA A 181 -3.22 -21.27 3.98
CA ALA A 181 -1.80 -21.05 4.30
C ALA A 181 -0.84 -21.16 3.10
N GLY A 182 -1.27 -21.69 1.99
CA GLY A 182 -0.44 -21.79 0.79
C GLY A 182 -0.78 -20.77 -0.29
N SER A 183 -1.73 -19.87 -0.02
CA SER A 183 -2.17 -18.83 -0.97
C SER A 183 -1.43 -17.52 -0.75
N ILE A 184 -1.73 -16.53 -1.60
CA ILE A 184 -1.17 -15.17 -1.47
C ILE A 184 -1.51 -14.49 -0.14
N ILE A 185 -2.57 -14.90 0.55
CA ILE A 185 -2.92 -14.40 1.89
C ILE A 185 -2.18 -15.14 2.99
N GLY A 186 -1.58 -16.27 2.71
CA GLY A 186 -0.86 -17.10 3.68
C GLY A 186 0.67 -16.97 3.62
N VAL A 187 1.18 -15.96 2.92
CA VAL A 187 2.63 -15.74 2.84
C VAL A 187 3.15 -15.27 4.20
N ASN A 188 4.12 -15.99 4.74
CA ASN A 188 4.67 -15.76 6.08
C ASN A 188 6.18 -15.49 6.09
N SER A 189 6.76 -15.23 4.93
CA SER A 189 8.18 -14.99 4.75
C SER A 189 8.37 -13.72 3.93
N ILE A 190 9.21 -12.82 4.44
CA ILE A 190 9.52 -11.58 3.71
C ILE A 190 10.29 -11.85 2.44
N GLU A 191 11.08 -12.92 2.39
CA GLU A 191 11.76 -13.36 1.17
C GLU A 191 10.76 -13.63 0.04
N ASP A 192 9.66 -14.31 0.35
CA ASP A 192 8.63 -14.65 -0.62
C ASP A 192 7.79 -13.42 -0.98
N ILE A 193 7.52 -12.53 -0.03
CA ILE A 193 6.81 -11.28 -0.28
C ILE A 193 7.63 -10.39 -1.23
N VAL A 194 8.90 -10.18 -0.94
CA VAL A 194 9.78 -9.37 -1.80
C VAL A 194 9.95 -10.02 -3.16
N GLY A 195 10.16 -11.33 -3.20
CA GLY A 195 10.24 -12.09 -4.45
C GLY A 195 8.99 -11.95 -5.30
N GLY A 196 7.82 -12.05 -4.69
CA GLY A 196 6.54 -11.84 -5.36
C GLY A 196 6.41 -10.43 -5.95
N HIS A 197 6.86 -9.40 -5.25
CA HIS A 197 6.84 -8.02 -5.74
C HIS A 197 7.86 -7.79 -6.86
N VAL A 198 8.98 -8.52 -6.88
CA VAL A 198 9.90 -8.53 -8.03
C VAL A 198 9.22 -9.12 -9.26
N TYR A 199 8.47 -10.20 -9.11
CA TYR A 199 7.73 -10.81 -10.23
C TYR A 199 6.64 -9.90 -10.76
N VAL A 200 5.87 -9.26 -9.88
CA VAL A 200 4.75 -8.38 -10.25
C VAL A 200 5.28 -7.08 -10.89
N GLY A 201 6.35 -6.52 -10.38
CA GLY A 201 6.99 -5.31 -10.89
C GLY A 201 7.66 -5.51 -12.24
#